data_861768461026659192c642f7042784be
#
_entry.id   861768461026659192c642f7042784be
#
_cell.length_a   1.000
_cell.length_b   1.000
_cell.length_c   1.000
_cell.angle_alpha   90.00
_cell.angle_beta   90.00
_cell.angle_gamma   90.00
#
_symmetry.space_group_name_H-M   'P 1'
#
loop_
_entity.id
_entity.type
_entity.pdbx_description
1 polymer ?
#
loop_
_entity_poly.entity_id
_entity_poly.type
_entity_poly.pdbx_seq_one_letter_code
_entity_poly.pdbx_strand_id
1 'polypeptide(L)'
;LSHEALESAIKSITGQIAEGGMFVASIRDYDTLLKDKPPYSPPYIHKTENGQRVSFQTWTWKDDHYTLVQYIIDDERDLKISKFQCEYRATKRQELTDLLLANDCKEVKWLFTDETEFYQPIVLAKK
;
A
#
# COMPACT_ATOMS: atom_id res chain seq x y z
N LEU A 1 1.08 9.86 3.80
CA LEU A 1 0.05 10.92 3.72
C LEU A 1 -0.59 11.11 5.09
N SER A 2 -0.77 12.37 5.54
CA SER A 2 -1.65 12.67 6.68
C SER A 2 -3.10 12.38 6.31
N HIS A 3 -4.01 12.41 7.30
CA HIS A 3 -5.45 12.25 7.04
C HIS A 3 -5.96 13.34 6.08
N GLU A 4 -5.61 14.60 6.34
CA GLU A 4 -6.01 15.76 5.52
C GLU A 4 -5.47 15.67 4.09
N ALA A 5 -4.23 15.17 3.93
CA ALA A 5 -3.66 14.98 2.60
C ALA A 5 -4.36 13.86 1.83
N LEU A 6 -4.77 12.77 2.51
CA LEU A 6 -5.54 11.71 1.92
C LEU A 6 -6.94 12.20 1.51
N GLU A 7 -7.64 12.92 2.39
CA GLU A 7 -8.94 13.52 2.12
C GLU A 7 -8.88 14.45 0.89
N SER A 8 -7.90 15.36 0.86
CA SER A 8 -7.68 16.25 -0.28
C SER A 8 -7.41 15.50 -1.59
N ALA A 9 -6.62 14.41 -1.54
CA ALA A 9 -6.36 13.58 -2.70
C ALA A 9 -7.62 12.86 -3.20
N ILE A 10 -8.40 12.23 -2.30
CA ILE A 10 -9.66 11.57 -2.64
C ILE A 10 -10.64 12.55 -3.26
N LYS A 11 -10.84 13.72 -2.64
CA LYS A 11 -11.70 14.78 -3.17
C LYS A 11 -11.28 15.23 -4.59
N SER A 12 -9.98 15.41 -4.80
CA SER A 12 -9.44 15.81 -6.10
C SER A 12 -9.67 14.74 -7.18
N ILE A 13 -9.42 13.46 -6.84
CA ILE A 13 -9.58 12.34 -7.78
C ILE A 13 -11.06 12.12 -8.10
N THR A 14 -11.92 12.03 -7.09
CA THR A 14 -13.37 11.81 -7.29
C THR A 14 -14.02 12.96 -8.03
N GLY A 15 -13.54 14.20 -7.84
CA GLY A 15 -13.98 15.37 -8.58
C GLY A 15 -13.73 15.31 -10.09
N GLN A 16 -12.76 14.49 -10.54
CA GLN A 16 -12.47 14.28 -11.96
C GLN A 16 -13.23 13.08 -12.57
N ILE A 17 -13.86 12.27 -11.75
CA ILE A 17 -14.64 11.11 -12.22
C ILE A 17 -16.01 11.59 -12.69
N ALA A 18 -16.40 11.25 -13.90
CA ALA A 18 -17.73 11.53 -14.45
C ALA A 18 -18.82 10.74 -13.69
N GLU A 19 -20.05 11.22 -13.75
CA GLU A 19 -21.22 10.49 -13.22
C GLU A 19 -21.32 9.09 -13.84
N GLY A 20 -21.49 8.07 -13.00
CA GLY A 20 -21.45 6.66 -13.40
C GLY A 20 -20.04 6.08 -13.59
N GLY A 21 -19.00 6.90 -13.46
CA GLY A 21 -17.61 6.44 -13.47
C GLY A 21 -17.20 5.70 -12.20
N MET A 22 -16.00 5.16 -12.20
CA MET A 22 -15.50 4.29 -11.12
C MET A 22 -14.12 4.73 -10.62
N PHE A 23 -13.97 4.78 -9.30
CA PHE A 23 -12.69 4.83 -8.61
C PHE A 23 -12.21 3.41 -8.34
N VAL A 24 -10.96 3.11 -8.67
CA VAL A 24 -10.32 1.82 -8.38
C VAL A 24 -8.96 2.07 -7.75
N ALA A 25 -8.71 1.45 -6.60
CA ALA A 25 -7.39 1.52 -5.96
C ALA A 25 -7.09 0.24 -5.18
N SER A 26 -5.82 -0.04 -4.95
CA SER A 26 -5.37 -1.06 -4.00
C SER A 26 -4.60 -0.42 -2.87
N ILE A 27 -4.74 -0.97 -1.68
CA ILE A 27 -3.96 -0.58 -0.50
C ILE A 27 -3.44 -1.84 0.20
N ARG A 28 -2.38 -1.70 0.99
CA ARG A 28 -1.95 -2.77 1.90
C ARG A 28 -3.08 -3.11 2.86
N ASP A 29 -3.17 -4.37 3.26
CA ASP A 29 -4.14 -4.78 4.28
C ASP A 29 -3.76 -4.23 5.67
N TYR A 30 -3.94 -2.93 5.84
CA TYR A 30 -3.61 -2.24 7.09
C TYR A 30 -4.47 -2.65 8.27
N ASP A 31 -5.66 -3.19 8.03
CA ASP A 31 -6.50 -3.72 9.10
C ASP A 31 -5.86 -4.96 9.76
N THR A 32 -5.16 -5.78 8.98
CA THR A 32 -4.36 -6.89 9.49
C THR A 32 -2.99 -6.41 10.00
N LEU A 33 -2.28 -5.60 9.22
CA LEU A 33 -0.94 -5.13 9.58
C LEU A 33 -0.89 -4.35 10.90
N LEU A 34 -1.93 -3.57 11.22
CA LEU A 34 -2.02 -2.84 12.50
C LEU A 34 -2.21 -3.76 13.71
N LYS A 35 -2.74 -4.97 13.51
CA LYS A 35 -2.85 -5.97 14.58
C LYS A 35 -1.52 -6.68 14.81
N ASP A 36 -0.87 -7.07 13.72
CA ASP A 36 0.32 -7.92 13.74
C ASP A 36 1.60 -7.12 13.94
N LYS A 37 1.65 -5.88 13.41
CA LYS A 37 2.81 -4.98 13.43
C LYS A 37 4.13 -5.70 13.14
N PRO A 38 4.24 -6.37 11.98
CA PRO A 38 5.42 -7.16 11.65
C PRO A 38 6.67 -6.28 11.64
N PRO A 39 7.81 -6.74 12.21
CA PRO A 39 9.04 -5.94 12.24
C PRO A 39 9.83 -6.01 10.93
N TYR A 40 9.52 -6.97 10.05
CA TYR A 40 10.23 -7.14 8.77
C TYR A 40 9.36 -7.91 7.78
N SER A 41 9.72 -7.83 6.49
CA SER A 41 9.22 -8.73 5.45
C SER A 41 10.17 -9.90 5.25
N PRO A 42 9.70 -11.09 4.81
CA PRO A 42 10.57 -12.14 4.33
C PRO A 42 11.47 -11.62 3.19
N PRO A 43 12.70 -12.15 3.06
CA PRO A 43 13.55 -11.79 1.94
C PRO A 43 12.98 -12.31 0.62
N TYR A 44 13.00 -11.45 -0.40
CA TYR A 44 12.72 -11.83 -1.78
C TYR A 44 14.04 -12.02 -2.52
N ILE A 45 14.23 -13.19 -3.12
CA ILE A 45 15.46 -13.57 -3.83
C ILE A 45 15.15 -13.67 -5.32
N HIS A 46 15.79 -12.81 -6.09
CA HIS A 46 15.76 -12.84 -7.55
C HIS A 46 17.12 -13.34 -8.07
N LYS A 47 17.10 -14.48 -8.74
CA LYS A 47 18.30 -15.05 -9.39
C LYS A 47 18.48 -14.44 -10.77
N THR A 48 19.70 -14.07 -11.10
CA THR A 48 20.12 -13.56 -12.41
C THR A 48 21.15 -14.52 -13.02
N GLU A 49 21.57 -14.28 -14.24
CA GLU A 49 22.60 -15.09 -14.90
C GLU A 49 23.96 -15.01 -14.21
N ASN A 50 24.28 -13.89 -13.56
CA ASN A 50 25.59 -13.59 -13.00
C ASN A 50 25.64 -13.51 -11.48
N GLY A 51 24.51 -13.82 -10.78
CA GLY A 51 24.44 -13.73 -9.34
C GLY A 51 23.00 -13.69 -8.83
N GLN A 52 22.77 -12.97 -7.76
CA GLN A 52 21.44 -12.81 -7.19
C GLN A 52 21.22 -11.42 -6.62
N ARG A 53 19.95 -11.03 -6.56
CA ARG A 53 19.52 -9.83 -5.85
C ARG A 53 18.59 -10.25 -4.71
N VAL A 54 18.92 -9.85 -3.50
CA VAL A 54 18.11 -10.10 -2.31
C VAL A 54 17.51 -8.77 -1.84
N SER A 55 16.22 -8.73 -1.62
CA SER A 55 15.56 -7.56 -1.05
C SER A 55 14.68 -7.93 0.12
N PHE A 56 14.67 -7.11 1.15
CA PHE A 56 13.79 -7.25 2.30
C PHE A 56 13.53 -5.88 2.93
N GLN A 57 12.53 -5.82 3.80
CA GLN A 57 12.13 -4.60 4.48
C GLN A 57 12.22 -4.82 5.99
N THR A 58 12.59 -3.76 6.73
CA THR A 58 12.35 -3.66 8.16
C THR A 58 11.34 -2.55 8.42
N TRP A 59 10.45 -2.76 9.39
CA TRP A 59 9.37 -1.84 9.70
C TRP A 59 9.41 -1.48 11.17
N THR A 60 9.47 -0.19 11.48
CA THR A 60 9.44 0.33 12.85
C THR A 60 8.12 1.06 13.05
N TRP A 61 7.24 0.46 13.87
CA TRP A 61 5.90 0.96 14.11
C TRP A 61 5.84 1.95 15.27
N LYS A 62 5.06 3.01 15.07
CA LYS A 62 4.64 3.97 16.09
C LYS A 62 3.16 4.28 15.86
N ASP A 63 2.29 3.73 16.71
CA ASP A 63 0.84 3.80 16.59
C ASP A 63 0.36 3.29 15.22
N ASP A 64 -0.23 4.14 14.39
CA ASP A 64 -0.67 3.88 13.02
C ASP A 64 0.35 4.32 11.94
N HIS A 65 1.53 4.78 12.35
CA HIS A 65 2.62 5.14 11.47
C HIS A 65 3.73 4.09 11.53
N TYR A 66 4.48 3.97 10.45
CA TYR A 66 5.68 3.16 10.44
C TYR A 66 6.74 3.70 9.50
N THR A 67 7.98 3.55 9.92
CA THR A 67 9.16 3.74 9.07
C THR A 67 9.48 2.42 8.41
N LEU A 68 9.47 2.41 7.08
CA LEU A 68 9.90 1.29 6.26
C LEU A 68 11.32 1.56 5.78
N VAL A 69 12.21 0.60 5.99
CA VAL A 69 13.55 0.61 5.39
C VAL A 69 13.66 -0.57 4.44
N GLN A 70 13.88 -0.29 3.17
CA GLN A 70 14.13 -1.28 2.12
C GLN A 70 15.63 -1.48 1.97
N TYR A 71 16.08 -2.72 2.06
CA TYR A 71 17.44 -3.14 1.74
C TYR A 71 17.43 -3.93 0.43
N ILE A 72 18.39 -3.62 -0.43
CA ILE A 72 18.66 -4.36 -1.66
C ILE A 72 20.14 -4.74 -1.66
N ILE A 73 20.40 -6.03 -1.72
CA ILE A 73 21.74 -6.60 -1.83
C ILE A 73 21.86 -7.18 -3.23
N ASP A 74 22.83 -6.70 -3.98
CA ASP A 74 23.10 -7.12 -5.36
C ASP A 74 24.54 -7.65 -5.43
N ASP A 75 24.69 -8.89 -5.89
CA ASP A 75 25.97 -9.58 -5.98
C ASP A 75 26.33 -10.01 -7.42
N GLU A 76 25.66 -9.42 -8.43
CA GLU A 76 25.87 -9.80 -9.84
C GLU A 76 27.32 -9.62 -10.33
N ARG A 77 28.04 -8.63 -9.78
CA ARG A 77 29.45 -8.34 -10.10
C ARG A 77 30.25 -8.07 -8.85
N ASP A 78 30.02 -6.89 -8.27
CA ASP A 78 30.58 -6.49 -6.99
C ASP A 78 29.45 -6.38 -5.99
N LEU A 79 29.65 -6.86 -4.76
CA LEU A 79 28.63 -6.77 -3.72
C LEU A 79 28.23 -5.31 -3.48
N LYS A 80 27.00 -4.98 -3.85
CA LYS A 80 26.43 -3.65 -3.67
C LYS A 80 25.23 -3.71 -2.73
N ILE A 81 25.22 -2.86 -1.73
CA ILE A 81 24.10 -2.71 -0.80
C ILE A 81 23.49 -1.32 -0.98
N SER A 82 22.18 -1.30 -1.23
CA SER A 82 21.38 -0.08 -1.32
C SER A 82 20.35 -0.05 -0.20
N LYS A 83 20.13 1.13 0.39
CA LYS A 83 19.18 1.35 1.46
C LYS A 83 18.28 2.52 1.11
N PHE A 84 16.95 2.32 1.24
CA PHE A 84 15.93 3.35 1.03
C PHE A 84 15.04 3.40 2.26
N GLN A 85 14.57 4.58 2.62
CA GLN A 85 13.71 4.76 3.78
C GLN A 85 12.50 5.61 3.42
N CYS A 86 11.34 5.26 3.96
CA CYS A 86 10.10 5.98 3.74
C CYS A 86 9.20 5.88 4.98
N GLU A 87 8.41 6.90 5.23
CA GLU A 87 7.41 6.89 6.31
C GLU A 87 6.02 6.71 5.70
N TYR A 88 5.24 5.87 6.35
CA TYR A 88 3.87 5.56 5.96
C TYR A 88 2.92 5.72 7.13
N ARG A 89 1.69 6.09 6.83
CA ARG A 89 0.54 5.97 7.74
C ARG A 89 -0.32 4.80 7.25
N ALA A 90 -0.74 3.98 8.17
CA ALA A 90 -1.66 2.88 7.90
C ALA A 90 -3.09 3.42 7.76
N THR A 91 -3.60 3.42 6.53
CA THR A 91 -4.99 3.83 6.23
C THR A 91 -5.89 2.61 6.26
N LYS A 92 -6.83 2.56 7.21
CA LYS A 92 -7.81 1.47 7.32
C LYS A 92 -8.81 1.52 6.18
N ARG A 93 -9.37 0.36 5.83
CA ARG A 93 -10.42 0.26 4.80
C ARG A 93 -11.64 1.12 5.12
N GLN A 94 -12.06 1.18 6.39
CA GLN A 94 -13.20 2.01 6.80
C GLN A 94 -12.94 3.50 6.57
N GLU A 95 -11.75 4.01 6.91
CA GLU A 95 -11.38 5.40 6.66
C GLU A 95 -11.48 5.76 5.16
N LEU A 96 -10.93 4.92 4.29
CA LEU A 96 -11.01 5.15 2.85
C LEU A 96 -12.45 5.05 2.32
N THR A 97 -13.25 4.11 2.85
CA THR A 97 -14.68 3.98 2.52
C THR A 97 -15.42 5.27 2.87
N ASP A 98 -15.24 5.79 4.09
CA ASP A 98 -15.92 6.99 4.57
C ASP A 98 -15.56 8.21 3.71
N LEU A 99 -14.28 8.35 3.34
CA LEU A 99 -13.81 9.42 2.46
C LEU A 99 -14.41 9.33 1.04
N LEU A 100 -14.53 8.12 0.48
CA LEU A 100 -15.15 7.92 -0.83
C LEU A 100 -16.63 8.25 -0.82
N LEU A 101 -17.36 7.80 0.20
CA LEU A 101 -18.79 8.11 0.37
C LEU A 101 -19.03 9.61 0.60
N ALA A 102 -18.17 10.28 1.37
CA ALA A 102 -18.23 11.72 1.60
C ALA A 102 -17.92 12.56 0.35
N ASN A 103 -17.35 11.96 -0.69
CA ASN A 103 -17.00 12.60 -1.96
C ASN A 103 -17.78 12.03 -3.16
N ASP A 104 -19.10 11.89 -2.98
CA ASP A 104 -20.11 11.57 -3.99
C ASP A 104 -20.01 10.16 -4.62
N CYS A 105 -19.24 9.24 -4.03
CA CYS A 105 -19.33 7.84 -4.39
C CYS A 105 -20.58 7.21 -3.73
N LYS A 106 -21.44 6.56 -4.52
CA LYS A 106 -22.74 6.00 -4.06
C LYS A 106 -22.61 4.57 -3.54
N GLU A 107 -21.60 3.85 -4.02
CA GLU A 107 -21.36 2.45 -3.68
C GLU A 107 -19.86 2.23 -3.54
N VAL A 108 -19.45 1.61 -2.42
CA VAL A 108 -18.05 1.24 -2.17
C VAL A 108 -17.98 -0.25 -1.86
N LYS A 109 -17.20 -0.99 -2.65
CA LYS A 109 -17.00 -2.42 -2.50
C LYS A 109 -15.52 -2.73 -2.33
N TRP A 110 -15.19 -3.65 -1.44
CA TRP A 110 -13.86 -4.22 -1.28
C TRP A 110 -13.80 -5.62 -1.87
N LEU A 111 -12.74 -5.89 -2.61
CA LEU A 111 -12.39 -7.20 -3.12
C LEU A 111 -11.10 -7.66 -2.46
N PHE A 112 -11.03 -8.94 -2.10
CA PHE A 112 -9.88 -9.51 -1.40
C PHE A 112 -9.11 -10.49 -2.27
N THR A 113 -7.96 -10.93 -1.78
CA THR A 113 -7.03 -11.82 -2.51
C THR A 113 -7.67 -13.12 -2.97
N ASP A 114 -8.58 -13.69 -2.18
CA ASP A 114 -9.32 -14.91 -2.51
C ASP A 114 -10.32 -14.73 -3.68
N GLU A 115 -10.76 -13.48 -3.93
CA GLU A 115 -11.64 -13.16 -5.05
C GLU A 115 -10.89 -12.72 -6.31
N THR A 116 -9.72 -12.10 -6.17
CA THR A 116 -9.02 -11.38 -7.25
C THR A 116 -7.67 -11.98 -7.63
N GLU A 117 -7.12 -12.87 -6.80
CA GLU A 117 -5.74 -13.36 -6.88
C GLU A 117 -4.68 -12.23 -6.76
N PHE A 118 -5.11 -10.99 -6.55
CA PHE A 118 -4.20 -9.87 -6.32
C PHE A 118 -3.78 -9.81 -4.85
N TYR A 119 -2.50 -9.54 -4.60
CA TYR A 119 -1.89 -9.63 -3.25
C TYR A 119 -2.33 -8.56 -2.25
N GLN A 120 -3.14 -7.59 -2.65
CA GLN A 120 -3.65 -6.52 -1.80
C GLN A 120 -5.17 -6.37 -1.94
N PRO A 121 -5.89 -5.91 -0.90
CA PRO A 121 -7.28 -5.50 -1.03
C PRO A 121 -7.46 -4.41 -2.08
N ILE A 122 -8.50 -4.54 -2.90
CA ILE A 122 -8.88 -3.57 -3.93
C ILE A 122 -10.20 -2.92 -3.52
N VAL A 123 -10.27 -1.60 -3.57
CA VAL A 123 -11.50 -0.85 -3.43
C VAL A 123 -12.04 -0.45 -4.78
N LEU A 124 -13.33 -0.67 -4.98
CA LEU A 124 -14.13 -0.17 -6.10
C LEU A 124 -15.15 0.81 -5.54
N ALA A 125 -15.20 2.03 -6.07
CA ALA A 125 -16.22 2.99 -5.68
C ALA A 125 -16.87 3.60 -6.92
N LYS A 126 -18.19 3.56 -6.99
CA LYS A 126 -18.98 4.07 -8.12
C LYS A 126 -19.50 5.47 -7.80
N LYS A 127 -19.29 6.41 -8.71
CA LYS A 127 -19.83 7.76 -8.61
C LYS A 127 -21.26 7.87 -9.14
#